data_acdffa0793a32486a462401f22af0fe7
#
_entry.id   acdffa0793a32486a462401f22af0fe7
#
_cell.length_a   1.000
_cell.length_b   1.000
_cell.length_c   1.000
_cell.angle_alpha   90.00
_cell.angle_beta   90.00
_cell.angle_gamma   90.00
#
_symmetry.space_group_name_H-M   'P 1'
#
loop_
_entity.id
_entity.type
_entity.pdbx_description
1 polymer ?
#
loop_
_entity_poly.entity_id
_entity_poly.type
_entity_poly.pdbx_seq_one_letter_code
_entity_poly.pdbx_strand_id
1 'polypeptide(L)'
;MELQILRTRHPPDIYHAQLANLISQEGHPTKREDITNRLHLLPTKDRLLLAVDGETLLGYAHLRVSDDLVNEETAEVVAIVVEVSNRRSGIGTRLITAAETWATQSGRARLLLKTDVVRTPAHAFFSAQGYEKDSTTIEFIRNLDRPNS
;
A
#
# COMPACT_ATOMS: atom_id res chain seq x y z
N MET A 1 -10.62 -15.78 -13.82
CA MET A 1 -10.04 -14.48 -13.43
C MET A 1 -8.60 -14.42 -13.94
N GLU A 2 -8.31 -13.40 -14.72
CA GLU A 2 -6.95 -13.16 -15.21
C GLU A 2 -6.32 -12.04 -14.38
N LEU A 3 -5.71 -12.40 -13.27
CA LEU A 3 -5.13 -11.45 -12.37
C LEU A 3 -3.79 -10.95 -12.88
N GLN A 4 -3.67 -9.63 -13.02
CA GLN A 4 -2.42 -8.97 -13.36
C GLN A 4 -2.04 -8.02 -12.23
N ILE A 5 -0.74 -7.87 -12.00
CA ILE A 5 -0.21 -6.88 -11.07
C ILE A 5 0.48 -5.80 -11.90
N LEU A 6 -0.07 -4.60 -11.85
CA LEU A 6 0.50 -3.43 -12.52
C LEU A 6 1.32 -2.64 -11.52
N ARG A 7 2.56 -2.32 -11.87
CA ARG A 7 3.40 -1.43 -11.05
C ARG A 7 3.48 -0.10 -11.75
N THR A 8 2.99 0.95 -11.11
CA THR A 8 2.91 2.26 -11.72
C THR A 8 2.98 3.38 -10.69
N ARG A 9 3.38 4.55 -11.13
CA ARG A 9 3.27 5.79 -10.38
C ARG A 9 2.03 6.59 -10.80
N HIS A 10 1.45 6.24 -11.95
CA HIS A 10 0.34 6.96 -12.56
C HIS A 10 -0.78 6.00 -12.94
N PRO A 11 -1.57 5.52 -11.95
CA PRO A 11 -2.69 4.65 -12.25
C PRO A 11 -3.64 5.27 -13.29
N PRO A 12 -4.08 4.49 -14.28
CA PRO A 12 -5.09 4.98 -15.21
C PRO A 12 -6.36 5.47 -14.50
N ASP A 13 -7.04 6.44 -15.11
CA ASP A 13 -8.21 7.09 -14.53
C ASP A 13 -9.32 6.11 -14.15
N ILE A 14 -9.47 5.01 -14.91
CA ILE A 14 -10.50 4.00 -14.63
C ILE A 14 -10.37 3.38 -13.24
N TYR A 15 -9.19 3.45 -12.62
CA TYR A 15 -8.96 2.87 -11.30
C TYR A 15 -9.10 3.87 -10.16
N HIS A 16 -9.24 5.18 -10.44
CA HIS A 16 -9.24 6.19 -9.37
C HIS A 16 -10.44 6.04 -8.44
N ALA A 17 -11.65 5.87 -8.96
CA ALA A 17 -12.83 5.67 -8.14
C ALA A 17 -12.74 4.35 -7.36
N GLN A 18 -12.18 3.32 -7.97
CA GLN A 18 -12.03 2.02 -7.33
C GLN A 18 -11.00 2.07 -6.20
N LEU A 19 -9.90 2.81 -6.38
CA LEU A 19 -8.95 3.06 -5.29
C LEU A 19 -9.63 3.79 -4.12
N ALA A 20 -10.44 4.80 -4.44
CA ALA A 20 -11.19 5.52 -3.41
C ALA A 20 -12.11 4.57 -2.63
N ASN A 21 -12.77 3.64 -3.32
CA ASN A 21 -13.62 2.64 -2.66
C ASN A 21 -12.83 1.72 -1.73
N LEU A 22 -11.68 1.23 -2.17
CA LEU A 22 -10.83 0.36 -1.35
C LEU A 22 -10.38 1.07 -0.08
N ILE A 23 -9.94 2.32 -0.21
CA ILE A 23 -9.48 3.12 0.92
C ILE A 23 -10.64 3.40 1.87
N SER A 24 -11.84 3.69 1.34
CA SER A 24 -13.02 3.92 2.14
C SER A 24 -13.44 2.68 2.92
N GLN A 25 -13.27 1.49 2.36
CA GLN A 25 -13.57 0.24 3.06
C GLN A 25 -12.70 0.05 4.31
N GLU A 26 -11.52 0.66 4.34
CA GLU A 26 -10.62 0.61 5.49
C GLU A 26 -10.88 1.70 6.53
N GLY A 27 -11.98 2.42 6.40
CA GLY A 27 -12.39 3.42 7.39
C GLY A 27 -11.89 4.84 7.09
N HIS A 28 -11.40 5.11 5.89
CA HIS A 28 -10.91 6.42 5.49
C HIS A 28 -11.77 6.96 4.35
N PRO A 29 -12.91 7.62 4.65
CA PRO A 29 -13.80 8.15 3.61
C PRO A 29 -13.02 8.95 2.57
N THR A 30 -13.08 8.52 1.32
CA THR A 30 -12.24 9.06 0.25
C THR A 30 -13.06 9.09 -1.04
N LYS A 31 -12.97 10.19 -1.78
CA LYS A 31 -13.63 10.35 -3.06
C LYS A 31 -12.63 10.19 -4.20
N ARG A 32 -13.14 9.93 -5.40
CA ARG A 32 -12.31 9.83 -6.60
C ARG A 32 -11.39 11.05 -6.78
N GLU A 33 -11.92 12.26 -6.57
CA GLU A 33 -11.16 13.50 -6.73
C GLU A 33 -9.99 13.58 -5.76
N ASP A 34 -10.16 13.07 -4.53
CA ASP A 34 -9.09 13.02 -3.55
C ASP A 34 -7.94 12.17 -4.06
N ILE A 35 -8.25 11.01 -4.65
CA ILE A 35 -7.24 10.12 -5.20
C ILE A 35 -6.50 10.79 -6.36
N THR A 36 -7.24 11.37 -7.30
CA THR A 36 -6.65 12.06 -8.45
C THR A 36 -5.68 13.15 -7.98
N ASN A 37 -6.08 13.94 -6.98
CA ASN A 37 -5.24 15.01 -6.44
C ASN A 37 -4.01 14.46 -5.71
N ARG A 38 -4.17 13.43 -4.89
CA ARG A 38 -3.06 12.84 -4.13
C ARG A 38 -2.03 12.17 -5.02
N LEU A 39 -2.46 11.58 -6.13
CA LEU A 39 -1.54 10.94 -7.09
C LEU A 39 -0.59 11.96 -7.73
N HIS A 40 -1.03 13.21 -7.93
CA HIS A 40 -0.17 14.27 -8.42
C HIS A 40 0.91 14.67 -7.42
N LEU A 41 0.70 14.41 -6.13
CA LEU A 41 1.61 14.76 -5.04
C LEU A 41 2.47 13.56 -4.61
N LEU A 42 2.31 12.42 -5.24
CA LEU A 42 3.03 11.21 -4.85
C LEU A 42 4.53 11.41 -5.04
N PRO A 43 5.36 11.10 -4.01
CA PRO A 43 6.81 11.21 -4.15
C PRO A 43 7.33 10.41 -5.35
N THR A 44 8.36 10.93 -5.99
CA THR A 44 8.86 10.40 -7.27
C THR A 44 9.25 8.92 -7.20
N LYS A 45 9.79 8.48 -6.06
CA LYS A 45 10.23 7.11 -5.90
C LYS A 45 9.14 6.16 -5.44
N ASP A 46 8.00 6.68 -5.00
CA ASP A 46 6.88 5.84 -4.60
C ASP A 46 6.30 5.10 -5.81
N ARG A 47 5.76 3.92 -5.55
CA ARG A 47 5.07 3.11 -6.56
C ARG A 47 3.79 2.56 -6.00
N LEU A 48 2.84 2.33 -6.88
CA LEU A 48 1.62 1.62 -6.57
C LEU A 48 1.61 0.29 -7.31
N LEU A 49 1.20 -0.74 -6.62
CA LEU A 49 0.89 -2.03 -7.24
C LEU A 49 -0.63 -2.14 -7.31
N LEU A 50 -1.15 -2.41 -8.49
CA LEU A 50 -2.58 -2.60 -8.71
C LEU A 50 -2.82 -4.05 -9.10
N ALA A 51 -3.64 -4.75 -8.33
CA ALA A 51 -4.10 -6.08 -8.68
C ALA A 51 -5.40 -5.94 -9.45
N VAL A 52 -5.37 -6.27 -10.73
CA VAL A 52 -6.49 -6.00 -11.63
C VAL A 52 -6.91 -7.24 -12.39
N ASP A 53 -8.19 -7.32 -12.71
CA ASP A 53 -8.78 -8.23 -13.68
C ASP A 53 -9.46 -7.35 -14.73
N GLY A 54 -8.77 -7.11 -15.86
CA GLY A 54 -9.22 -6.15 -16.84
C GLY A 54 -9.35 -4.76 -16.24
N GLU A 55 -10.55 -4.19 -16.30
CA GLU A 55 -10.84 -2.86 -15.78
C GLU A 55 -11.27 -2.86 -14.30
N THR A 56 -11.29 -4.02 -13.67
CA THR A 56 -11.69 -4.17 -12.26
C THR A 56 -10.47 -4.21 -11.37
N LEU A 57 -10.42 -3.31 -10.40
CA LEU A 57 -9.38 -3.29 -9.37
C LEU A 57 -9.79 -4.18 -8.21
N LEU A 58 -8.95 -5.15 -7.88
CA LEU A 58 -9.19 -6.12 -6.80
C LEU A 58 -8.39 -5.82 -5.55
N GLY A 59 -7.35 -5.05 -5.65
CA GLY A 59 -6.52 -4.67 -4.52
C GLY A 59 -5.39 -3.75 -4.95
N TYR A 60 -4.71 -3.13 -3.97
CA TYR A 60 -3.53 -2.32 -4.25
C TYR A 60 -2.54 -2.37 -3.11
N ALA A 61 -1.31 -2.00 -3.41
CA ALA A 61 -0.29 -1.75 -2.41
C ALA A 61 0.43 -0.44 -2.76
N HIS A 62 0.77 0.33 -1.72
CA HIS A 62 1.55 1.56 -1.87
C HIS A 62 2.95 1.30 -1.34
N LEU A 63 3.96 1.54 -2.14
CA LEU A 63 5.36 1.20 -1.88
C LEU A 63 6.22 2.45 -1.80
N ARG A 64 7.16 2.45 -0.84
CA ARG A 64 8.09 3.56 -0.62
C ARG A 64 9.47 3.04 -0.27
N VAL A 65 10.52 3.68 -0.75
CA VAL A 65 11.87 3.43 -0.26
C VAL A 65 12.20 4.44 0.83
N SER A 66 12.92 4.00 1.86
CA SER A 66 13.39 4.90 2.91
C SER A 66 14.59 5.70 2.38
N ASP A 67 14.51 7.01 2.56
CA ASP A 67 15.58 7.94 2.19
C ASP A 67 16.16 8.65 3.41
N ASP A 68 15.86 8.16 4.62
CA ASP A 68 16.40 8.75 5.84
C ASP A 68 17.83 8.25 6.12
N LEU A 69 18.50 8.88 7.08
CA LEU A 69 19.91 8.59 7.37
C LEU A 69 20.14 7.23 8.03
N VAL A 70 19.07 6.58 8.51
CA VAL A 70 19.19 5.35 9.31
C VAL A 70 18.73 4.11 8.54
N ASN A 71 17.72 4.25 7.67
CA ASN A 71 17.02 3.11 7.07
C ASN A 71 17.23 3.00 5.56
N GLU A 72 18.41 3.35 5.05
CA GLU A 72 18.68 3.36 3.60
C GLU A 72 18.51 1.99 2.94
N GLU A 73 18.60 0.88 3.69
CA GLU A 73 18.45 -0.46 3.14
C GLU A 73 17.01 -0.97 3.14
N THR A 74 16.07 -0.14 3.59
CA THR A 74 14.69 -0.56 3.81
C THR A 74 13.76 -0.01 2.74
N ALA A 75 12.90 -0.87 2.22
CA ALA A 75 11.71 -0.48 1.49
C ALA A 75 10.50 -0.73 2.38
N GLU A 76 9.39 -0.07 2.09
CA GLU A 76 8.20 -0.13 2.93
C GLU A 76 6.95 -0.34 2.10
N VAL A 77 6.07 -1.21 2.58
CA VAL A 77 4.69 -1.26 2.13
C VAL A 77 3.90 -0.32 3.04
N VAL A 78 3.57 0.85 2.53
CA VAL A 78 2.85 1.90 3.27
C VAL A 78 1.41 1.47 3.51
N ALA A 79 0.81 0.79 2.53
CA ALA A 79 -0.56 0.29 2.61
C ALA A 79 -0.70 -0.93 1.71
N ILE A 80 -1.54 -1.85 2.10
CA ILE A 80 -1.98 -2.97 1.29
C ILE A 80 -3.44 -3.26 1.60
N VAL A 81 -4.27 -3.25 0.56
CA VAL A 81 -5.72 -3.45 0.70
C VAL A 81 -6.21 -4.37 -0.40
N VAL A 82 -7.00 -5.37 -0.02
CA VAL A 82 -7.68 -6.27 -0.95
C VAL A 82 -9.18 -6.05 -0.81
N GLU A 83 -9.88 -5.96 -1.93
CA GLU A 83 -11.32 -5.79 -1.96
C GLU A 83 -11.99 -6.90 -1.13
N VAL A 84 -12.97 -6.53 -0.29
CA VAL A 84 -13.56 -7.42 0.73
C VAL A 84 -14.07 -8.72 0.13
N SER A 85 -14.77 -8.65 -1.00
CA SER A 85 -15.36 -9.84 -1.63
C SER A 85 -14.32 -10.76 -2.29
N ASN A 86 -13.07 -10.32 -2.42
CA ASN A 86 -11.99 -11.07 -3.05
C ASN A 86 -10.89 -11.48 -2.07
N ARG A 87 -11.10 -11.31 -0.78
CA ARG A 87 -10.14 -11.76 0.23
C ARG A 87 -10.07 -13.28 0.23
N ARG A 88 -8.89 -13.82 0.58
CA ARG A 88 -8.57 -15.26 0.57
C ARG A 88 -8.47 -15.87 -0.82
N SER A 89 -8.35 -15.07 -1.88
CA SER A 89 -8.16 -15.55 -3.25
C SER A 89 -6.70 -15.48 -3.71
N GLY A 90 -5.76 -15.21 -2.78
CA GLY A 90 -4.34 -15.14 -3.11
C GLY A 90 -3.88 -13.79 -3.64
N ILE A 91 -4.76 -12.79 -3.70
CA ILE A 91 -4.41 -11.46 -4.20
C ILE A 91 -3.38 -10.78 -3.31
N GLY A 92 -3.58 -10.84 -1.99
CA GLY A 92 -2.62 -10.28 -1.03
C GLY A 92 -1.24 -10.88 -1.18
N THR A 93 -1.15 -12.20 -1.34
CA THR A 93 0.11 -12.91 -1.55
C THR A 93 0.80 -12.43 -2.84
N ARG A 94 0.02 -12.26 -3.93
CA ARG A 94 0.57 -11.76 -5.19
C ARG A 94 1.10 -10.33 -5.06
N LEU A 95 0.40 -9.48 -4.30
CA LEU A 95 0.85 -8.11 -4.04
C LEU A 95 2.14 -8.10 -3.22
N ILE A 96 2.22 -8.92 -2.18
CA ILE A 96 3.43 -9.02 -1.34
C ILE A 96 4.62 -9.51 -2.17
N THR A 97 4.44 -10.55 -2.96
CA THR A 97 5.51 -11.08 -3.84
C THR A 97 6.00 -10.01 -4.80
N ALA A 98 5.10 -9.25 -5.40
CA ALA A 98 5.46 -8.16 -6.29
C ALA A 98 6.20 -7.03 -5.55
N ALA A 99 5.80 -6.75 -4.31
CA ALA A 99 6.48 -5.75 -3.47
C ALA A 99 7.91 -6.19 -3.15
N GLU A 100 8.11 -7.47 -2.83
CA GLU A 100 9.44 -8.02 -2.57
C GLU A 100 10.35 -7.92 -3.80
N THR A 101 9.80 -8.24 -4.97
CA THR A 101 10.54 -8.10 -6.23
C THR A 101 10.95 -6.65 -6.48
N TRP A 102 10.02 -5.73 -6.29
CA TRP A 102 10.31 -4.30 -6.43
C TRP A 102 11.38 -3.83 -5.44
N ALA A 103 11.30 -4.24 -4.17
CA ALA A 103 12.27 -3.85 -3.16
C ALA A 103 13.68 -4.31 -3.55
N THR A 104 13.80 -5.57 -4.00
CA THR A 104 15.08 -6.12 -4.47
C THR A 104 15.61 -5.34 -5.68
N GLN A 105 14.75 -5.06 -6.64
CA GLN A 105 15.13 -4.27 -7.83
C GLN A 105 15.52 -2.84 -7.49
N SER A 106 15.00 -2.31 -6.38
CA SER A 106 15.34 -0.98 -5.88
C SER A 106 16.62 -0.97 -5.03
N GLY A 107 17.31 -2.11 -4.93
CA GLY A 107 18.55 -2.23 -4.18
C GLY A 107 18.35 -2.28 -2.67
N ARG A 108 17.15 -2.62 -2.20
CA ARG A 108 16.87 -2.67 -0.77
C ARG A 108 16.97 -4.09 -0.25
N ALA A 109 17.51 -4.23 0.95
CA ALA A 109 17.74 -5.54 1.57
C ALA A 109 16.60 -5.96 2.50
N ARG A 110 15.72 -5.03 2.88
CA ARG A 110 14.65 -5.26 3.84
C ARG A 110 13.33 -4.69 3.32
N LEU A 111 12.25 -5.40 3.58
CA LEU A 111 10.90 -4.91 3.30
C LEU A 111 10.13 -4.83 4.61
N LEU A 112 9.67 -3.63 4.95
CA LEU A 112 8.94 -3.34 6.16
C LEU A 112 7.45 -3.26 5.86
N LEU A 113 6.64 -3.97 6.63
CA LEU A 113 5.19 -3.88 6.59
C LEU A 113 4.72 -3.25 7.88
N LYS A 114 4.04 -2.10 7.79
CA LYS A 114 3.47 -1.44 8.96
C LYS A 114 2.00 -1.81 9.07
N THR A 115 1.59 -2.23 10.25
CA THR A 115 0.20 -2.57 10.51
C THR A 115 -0.17 -2.11 11.91
N ASP A 116 -1.44 -1.81 12.11
CA ASP A 116 -1.97 -1.45 13.42
C ASP A 116 -1.86 -2.66 14.36
N VAL A 117 -1.40 -2.41 15.59
CA VAL A 117 -1.20 -3.47 16.59
C VAL A 117 -2.49 -4.20 16.96
N VAL A 118 -3.65 -3.59 16.71
CA VAL A 118 -4.94 -4.21 17.00
C VAL A 118 -5.51 -5.00 15.81
N ARG A 119 -4.85 -5.00 14.66
CA ARG A 119 -5.35 -5.68 13.44
C ARG A 119 -4.83 -7.11 13.37
N THR A 120 -5.31 -7.96 14.25
CA THR A 120 -4.89 -9.36 14.36
C THR A 120 -4.96 -10.17 13.06
N PRO A 121 -6.01 -10.06 12.22
CA PRO A 121 -6.03 -10.81 10.96
C PRO A 121 -4.89 -10.45 10.02
N ALA A 122 -4.47 -9.17 9.99
CA ALA A 122 -3.33 -8.74 9.18
C ALA A 122 -2.03 -9.33 9.73
N HIS A 123 -1.87 -9.36 11.06
CA HIS A 123 -0.69 -9.95 11.69
C HIS A 123 -0.56 -11.44 11.32
N ALA A 124 -1.66 -12.19 11.39
CA ALA A 124 -1.65 -13.61 11.03
C ALA A 124 -1.27 -13.80 9.56
N PHE A 125 -1.79 -12.97 8.67
CA PHE A 125 -1.46 -13.03 7.25
C PHE A 125 0.05 -12.79 7.03
N PHE A 126 0.61 -11.73 7.62
CA PHE A 126 2.01 -11.42 7.42
C PHE A 126 2.93 -12.49 8.01
N SER A 127 2.59 -13.04 9.19
CA SER A 127 3.36 -14.14 9.77
C SER A 127 3.35 -15.37 8.86
N ALA A 128 2.21 -15.67 8.24
CA ALA A 128 2.09 -16.79 7.30
C ALA A 128 2.94 -16.56 6.05
N GLN A 129 3.22 -15.31 5.67
CA GLN A 129 4.10 -14.96 4.55
C GLN A 129 5.57 -14.94 4.91
N GLY A 130 5.93 -15.27 6.16
CA GLY A 130 7.31 -15.32 6.62
C GLY A 130 7.84 -14.02 7.21
N TYR A 131 6.99 -13.06 7.49
CA TYR A 131 7.41 -11.80 8.10
C TYR A 131 7.48 -11.93 9.61
N GLU A 132 8.52 -11.37 10.19
CA GLU A 132 8.74 -11.36 11.62
C GLU A 132 8.42 -9.98 12.19
N LYS A 133 7.87 -9.96 13.42
CA LYS A 133 7.62 -8.70 14.11
C LYS A 133 8.98 -8.04 14.44
N ASP A 134 9.17 -6.82 13.96
CA ASP A 134 10.41 -6.06 14.16
C ASP A 134 10.32 -5.16 15.39
N SER A 135 9.25 -4.37 15.49
CA SER A 135 9.09 -3.42 16.58
C SER A 135 7.63 -3.06 16.80
N THR A 136 7.38 -2.42 17.95
CA THR A 136 6.10 -1.78 18.24
C THR A 136 6.33 -0.28 18.29
N THR A 137 5.59 0.46 17.47
CA THR A 137 5.72 1.92 17.39
C THR A 137 4.50 2.58 18.01
N ILE A 138 4.73 3.64 18.79
CA ILE A 138 3.68 4.49 19.34
C ILE A 138 3.73 5.80 18.59
N GLU A 139 2.59 6.23 18.08
CA GLU A 139 2.48 7.48 17.34
C GLU A 139 1.84 8.55 18.21
N PHE A 140 2.41 9.76 18.16
CA PHE A 140 1.84 10.94 18.80
C PHE A 140 1.45 11.93 17.72
N ILE A 141 0.29 12.54 17.84
CA ILE A 141 -0.21 13.49 16.85
C ILE A 141 -0.69 14.77 17.52
N ARG A 142 -0.42 15.88 16.87
CA ARG A 142 -1.01 17.18 17.20
C ARG A 142 -1.49 17.81 15.90
N ASN A 143 -2.75 18.18 15.87
CA ASN A 143 -3.27 18.92 14.73
C ASN A 143 -2.73 20.36 14.82
N LEU A 144 -2.18 20.84 13.71
CA LEU A 144 -1.64 22.19 13.63
C LEU A 144 -2.63 23.11 12.90
N ASP A 145 -2.71 24.36 13.35
CA ASP A 145 -3.53 25.34 12.66
C ASP A 145 -2.98 25.55 11.25
N ARG A 146 -3.85 25.49 10.26
CA ARG A 146 -3.43 25.76 8.90
C ARG A 146 -3.33 27.26 8.68
N PRO A 147 -2.19 27.78 8.20
CA PRO A 147 -2.13 29.18 7.78
C PRO A 147 -3.01 29.32 6.56
N ASN A 148 -4.11 30.02 6.66
CA ASN A 148 -5.02 30.42 5.60
C ASN A 148 -5.01 29.58 4.33
N SER A 149 -5.97 28.77 4.21
CA SER A 149 -6.26 28.11 2.93
C SER A 149 -7.20 29.01 2.12
#